data_9c422c44731f69e2713ea8fec7c5678b
#
_entry.id   9c422c44731f69e2713ea8fec7c5678b
#
_cell.length_a   1.000
_cell.length_b   1.000
_cell.length_c   1.000
_cell.angle_alpha   90.00
_cell.angle_beta   90.00
_cell.angle_gamma   90.00
#
_symmetry.space_group_name_H-M   'P 1'
#
loop_
_entity.id
_entity.type
_entity.pdbx_description
1 polymer ?
#
loop_
_entity_poly.entity_id
_entity_poly.type
_entity_poly.pdbx_seq_one_letter_code
_entity_poly.pdbx_strand_id
1 'polypeptide(L)'
;HYALTCPFYRKWKCLLRRCYSEKFLQDSPTYRGCSVCEEWKTFSNFMAWMKTQSWKGKQLDKDILIPGNKLYSPETCVFLSPALNSLLGTRMRSTGGVRKSNKKFEARVSLGDKPISLGLFATVQQAKAERKKHLSKHILEVAENLTEDDTSDVERTRQGLIRHVEEGLVFK
;
A
#
# COMPACT_ATOMS: atom_id res chain seq x y z
N HIS A 1 30.71 -8.37 7.34
CA HIS A 1 30.20 -8.75 6.00
C HIS A 1 28.86 -9.50 6.03
N TYR A 2 28.60 -10.34 7.04
CA TYR A 2 27.35 -11.11 7.16
C TYR A 2 26.08 -10.23 7.21
N ALA A 3 26.15 -9.10 7.88
CA ALA A 3 25.02 -8.18 8.01
C ALA A 3 24.55 -7.57 6.67
N LEU A 4 25.45 -7.38 5.69
CA LEU A 4 25.10 -6.80 4.39
C LEU A 4 24.44 -7.81 3.44
N THR A 5 24.69 -9.10 3.61
CA THR A 5 24.13 -10.18 2.78
C THR A 5 22.86 -10.78 3.35
N CYS A 6 22.61 -10.61 4.67
CA CYS A 6 21.42 -11.14 5.33
C CYS A 6 20.14 -10.39 4.90
N PRO A 7 19.18 -11.07 4.23
CA PRO A 7 17.96 -10.42 3.75
C PRO A 7 17.08 -9.91 4.88
N PHE A 8 17.04 -10.59 6.04
CA PHE A 8 16.31 -10.16 7.24
C PHE A 8 16.89 -8.85 7.78
N TYR A 9 18.21 -8.76 7.89
CA TYR A 9 18.89 -7.56 8.37
C TYR A 9 18.67 -6.37 7.44
N ARG A 10 18.73 -6.58 6.14
CA ARG A 10 18.44 -5.53 5.14
C ARG A 10 17.00 -5.00 5.28
N LYS A 11 16.01 -5.86 5.43
CA LYS A 11 14.61 -5.46 5.64
C LYS A 11 14.45 -4.67 6.95
N TRP A 12 15.05 -5.15 8.03
CA TRP A 12 15.04 -4.46 9.33
C TRP A 12 15.70 -3.08 9.28
N LYS A 13 16.87 -2.96 8.68
CA LYS A 13 17.55 -1.66 8.49
C LYS A 13 16.72 -0.70 7.63
N CYS A 14 16.07 -1.19 6.59
CA CYS A 14 15.16 -0.38 5.77
C CYS A 14 13.95 0.11 6.58
N LEU A 15 13.40 -0.73 7.45
CA LEU A 15 12.31 -0.37 8.35
C LEU A 15 12.72 0.77 9.29
N LEU A 16 13.84 0.61 10.02
CA LEU A 16 14.35 1.65 10.93
C LEU A 16 14.68 2.94 10.19
N ARG A 17 15.26 2.87 8.99
CA ARG A 17 15.56 4.05 8.18
C ARG A 17 14.29 4.83 7.83
N ARG A 18 13.20 4.15 7.48
CA ARG A 18 11.91 4.79 7.16
C ARG A 18 11.34 5.56 8.35
N CYS A 19 11.55 5.08 9.58
CA CYS A 19 10.99 5.69 10.77
C CYS A 19 11.90 6.76 11.39
N TYR A 20 13.23 6.61 11.29
CA TYR A 20 14.16 7.35 12.15
C TYR A 20 15.29 8.07 11.42
N SER A 21 15.43 7.95 10.09
CA SER A 21 16.44 8.69 9.34
C SER A 21 15.90 10.05 8.90
N GLU A 22 16.44 11.13 9.45
CA GLU A 22 16.06 12.51 9.08
C GLU A 22 16.17 12.76 7.58
N LYS A 23 17.29 12.33 6.96
CA LYS A 23 17.47 12.46 5.51
C LYS A 23 16.36 11.74 4.73
N PHE A 24 16.00 10.52 5.13
CA PHE A 24 14.91 9.77 4.48
C PHE A 24 13.55 10.44 4.68
N LEU A 25 13.29 11.01 5.88
CA LEU A 25 12.05 11.69 6.21
C LEU A 25 11.89 13.05 5.50
N GLN A 26 13.00 13.69 5.11
CA GLN A 26 13.00 14.88 4.23
C GLN A 26 12.56 14.51 2.81
N ASP A 27 13.13 13.43 2.25
CA ASP A 27 12.82 12.94 0.90
C ASP A 27 11.45 12.26 0.80
N SER A 28 10.96 11.72 1.91
CA SER A 28 9.72 10.94 2.00
C SER A 28 8.85 11.35 3.20
N PRO A 29 8.23 12.55 3.16
CA PRO A 29 7.50 13.13 4.31
C PRO A 29 6.32 12.29 4.80
N THR A 30 5.78 11.42 3.97
CA THR A 30 4.65 10.53 4.33
C THR A 30 4.97 9.56 5.47
N TYR A 31 6.27 9.30 5.71
CA TYR A 31 6.73 8.46 6.81
C TYR A 31 6.91 9.21 8.14
N ARG A 32 6.73 10.53 8.17
CA ARG A 32 6.81 11.31 9.41
C ARG A 32 5.79 10.81 10.43
N GLY A 33 6.24 10.62 11.67
CA GLY A 33 5.46 10.06 12.77
C GLY A 33 5.32 8.53 12.72
N CYS A 34 5.95 7.84 11.76
CA CYS A 34 6.03 6.39 11.80
C CYS A 34 7.01 5.94 12.89
N SER A 35 6.65 4.85 13.56
CA SER A 35 7.44 4.22 14.63
C SER A 35 7.46 2.70 14.47
N VAL A 36 8.35 2.06 15.20
CA VAL A 36 8.50 0.60 15.28
C VAL A 36 8.19 0.17 16.70
N CYS A 37 7.44 -0.92 16.90
CA CYS A 37 7.18 -1.48 18.21
C CYS A 37 8.48 -1.83 18.94
N GLU A 38 8.44 -1.87 20.26
CA GLU A 38 9.65 -2.08 21.09
C GLU A 38 10.34 -3.39 20.74
N GLU A 39 9.58 -4.47 20.54
CA GLU A 39 10.11 -5.79 20.20
C GLU A 39 10.94 -5.76 18.92
N TRP A 40 10.48 -5.02 17.89
CA TRP A 40 11.17 -4.98 16.61
C TRP A 40 12.33 -3.97 16.54
N LYS A 41 12.56 -3.20 17.61
CA LYS A 41 13.82 -2.44 17.74
C LYS A 41 15.00 -3.38 17.93
N THR A 42 14.77 -4.60 18.37
CA THR A 42 15.76 -5.67 18.44
C THR A 42 15.71 -6.54 17.19
N PHE A 43 16.84 -6.66 16.48
CA PHE A 43 16.91 -7.39 15.22
C PHE A 43 16.49 -8.86 15.32
N SER A 44 16.89 -9.56 16.38
CA SER A 44 16.55 -10.99 16.58
C SER A 44 15.03 -11.20 16.63
N ASN A 45 14.29 -10.30 17.27
CA ASN A 45 12.84 -10.39 17.40
C ASN A 45 12.15 -10.15 16.06
N PHE A 46 12.57 -9.11 15.31
CA PHE A 46 12.09 -8.88 13.95
C PHE A 46 12.39 -10.07 13.04
N MET A 47 13.60 -10.62 13.11
CA MET A 47 14.01 -11.79 12.33
C MET A 47 13.17 -13.04 12.68
N ALA A 48 12.92 -13.28 13.97
CA ALA A 48 12.09 -14.40 14.42
C ALA A 48 10.67 -14.31 13.82
N TRP A 49 10.02 -13.15 13.92
CA TRP A 49 8.73 -12.91 13.29
C TRP A 49 8.78 -13.04 11.76
N MET A 50 9.77 -12.42 11.12
CA MET A 50 9.85 -12.46 9.66
C MET A 50 10.04 -13.88 9.10
N LYS A 51 10.69 -14.79 9.86
CA LYS A 51 10.84 -16.20 9.48
C LYS A 51 9.52 -16.96 9.42
N THR A 52 8.51 -16.52 10.18
CA THR A 52 7.17 -17.13 10.15
C THR A 52 6.31 -16.64 8.99
N GLN A 53 6.80 -15.66 8.21
CA GLN A 53 6.05 -15.02 7.15
C GLN A 53 6.46 -15.52 5.76
N SER A 54 5.55 -15.53 4.80
CA SER A 54 5.83 -15.71 3.36
C SER A 54 6.38 -14.39 2.77
N TRP A 55 7.62 -14.04 3.07
CA TRP A 55 8.22 -12.73 2.78
C TRP A 55 9.03 -12.63 1.49
N LYS A 56 9.45 -13.78 0.89
CA LYS A 56 10.33 -13.80 -0.29
C LYS A 56 9.66 -13.09 -1.47
N GLY A 57 10.37 -12.17 -2.11
CA GLY A 57 9.84 -11.36 -3.21
C GLY A 57 8.84 -10.27 -2.80
N LYS A 58 8.43 -10.23 -1.52
CA LYS A 58 7.39 -9.31 -1.02
C LYS A 58 7.97 -8.10 -0.27
N GLN A 59 7.13 -7.08 -0.11
CA GLN A 59 7.43 -5.82 0.58
C GLN A 59 6.63 -5.73 1.87
N LEU A 60 7.27 -5.24 2.94
CA LEU A 60 6.59 -5.00 4.22
C LEU A 60 5.69 -3.77 4.09
N ASP A 61 4.41 -3.96 4.35
CA ASP A 61 3.38 -2.92 4.40
C ASP A 61 2.75 -2.83 5.80
N LYS A 62 2.34 -1.63 6.19
CA LYS A 62 1.70 -1.32 7.48
C LYS A 62 0.33 -0.65 7.32
N ASP A 63 -0.01 -0.26 6.10
CA ASP A 63 -1.19 0.59 5.83
C ASP A 63 -2.39 -0.23 5.36
N ILE A 64 -2.16 -1.43 4.78
CA ILE A 64 -3.25 -2.23 4.20
C ILE A 64 -4.19 -2.78 5.27
N LEU A 65 -3.66 -3.19 6.43
CA LEU A 65 -4.47 -3.72 7.52
C LEU A 65 -5.23 -2.62 8.27
N ILE A 66 -4.54 -1.50 8.49
CA ILE A 66 -5.07 -0.36 9.24
C ILE A 66 -4.73 0.91 8.46
N PRO A 67 -5.72 1.51 7.76
CA PRO A 67 -5.50 2.71 6.98
C PRO A 67 -4.94 3.87 7.79
N GLY A 68 -3.87 4.50 7.28
CA GLY A 68 -3.22 5.62 7.96
C GLY A 68 -2.41 5.25 9.19
N ASN A 69 -2.19 3.96 9.44
CA ASN A 69 -1.36 3.46 10.53
C ASN A 69 0.07 4.04 10.48
N LYS A 70 0.62 4.31 11.66
CA LYS A 70 1.99 4.84 11.83
C LYS A 70 2.91 3.89 12.59
N LEU A 71 2.40 2.78 13.12
CA LEU A 71 3.17 1.80 13.89
C LEU A 71 3.50 0.59 13.02
N TYR A 72 4.75 0.19 12.98
CA TYR A 72 5.19 -1.11 12.46
C TYR A 72 5.26 -2.11 13.61
N SER A 73 4.42 -3.15 13.55
CA SER A 73 4.38 -4.24 14.52
C SER A 73 3.85 -5.54 13.85
N PRO A 74 3.96 -6.71 14.51
CA PRO A 74 3.37 -7.95 14.02
C PRO A 74 1.87 -7.84 13.69
N GLU A 75 1.14 -7.07 14.50
CA GLU A 75 -0.32 -6.92 14.39
C GLU A 75 -0.72 -6.00 13.23
N THR A 76 0.13 -5.03 12.89
CA THR A 76 -0.20 -4.00 11.90
C THR A 76 0.45 -4.21 10.54
N CYS A 77 1.38 -5.16 10.43
CA CYS A 77 2.16 -5.39 9.21
C CYS A 77 1.86 -6.74 8.55
N VAL A 78 1.97 -6.74 7.23
CA VAL A 78 2.01 -7.92 6.37
C VAL A 78 3.04 -7.73 5.26
N PHE A 79 3.46 -8.83 4.63
CA PHE A 79 4.25 -8.79 3.41
C PHE A 79 3.33 -8.90 2.19
N LEU A 80 3.45 -7.95 1.25
CA LEU A 80 2.64 -7.86 0.03
C LEU A 80 3.51 -8.04 -1.20
N SER A 81 2.97 -8.66 -2.24
CA SER A 81 3.58 -8.62 -3.57
C SER A 81 3.77 -7.17 -4.04
N PRO A 82 4.78 -6.86 -4.87
CA PRO A 82 4.96 -5.50 -5.39
C PRO A 82 3.74 -4.97 -6.13
N ALA A 83 3.01 -5.85 -6.83
CA ALA A 83 1.78 -5.49 -7.53
C ALA A 83 0.69 -5.02 -6.55
N LEU A 84 0.42 -5.83 -5.52
CA LEU A 84 -0.59 -5.50 -4.50
C LEU A 84 -0.21 -4.26 -3.70
N ASN A 85 1.07 -4.13 -3.29
CA ASN A 85 1.55 -2.97 -2.56
C ASN A 85 1.43 -1.67 -3.38
N SER A 86 1.65 -1.72 -4.71
CA SER A 86 1.49 -0.56 -5.58
C SER A 86 0.03 -0.21 -5.85
N LEU A 87 -0.90 -1.17 -5.71
CA LEU A 87 -2.32 -0.95 -5.92
C LEU A 87 -2.88 0.13 -4.97
N LEU A 88 -2.56 0.05 -3.67
CA LEU A 88 -2.97 1.03 -2.66
C LEU A 88 -2.05 2.26 -2.57
N GLY A 89 -0.89 2.19 -3.19
CA GLY A 89 0.10 3.26 -3.19
C GLY A 89 -0.24 4.42 -4.12
N THR A 90 0.61 4.65 -5.12
CA THR A 90 0.52 5.77 -6.06
C THR A 90 -0.70 5.73 -6.98
N ARG A 91 -1.15 4.55 -7.37
CA ARG A 91 -2.21 4.41 -8.38
C ARG A 91 -3.59 4.80 -7.86
N MET A 92 -3.85 4.61 -6.56
CA MET A 92 -5.16 4.91 -5.96
C MET A 92 -5.22 6.27 -5.27
N ARG A 93 -4.12 6.74 -4.70
CA ARG A 93 -4.04 8.05 -4.05
C ARG A 93 -3.94 9.22 -5.02
N SER A 94 -3.58 8.97 -6.28
CA SER A 94 -3.41 10.02 -7.25
C SER A 94 -4.75 10.67 -7.61
N THR A 95 -4.89 11.95 -7.31
CA THR A 95 -5.95 12.82 -7.85
C THR A 95 -5.86 12.98 -9.37
N GLY A 96 -4.78 12.47 -9.98
CA GLY A 96 -4.42 12.62 -11.38
C GLY A 96 -5.21 11.77 -12.38
N GLY A 97 -6.23 11.04 -11.96
CA GLY A 97 -7.08 10.24 -12.85
C GLY A 97 -8.20 11.02 -13.53
N VAL A 98 -8.28 12.35 -13.35
CA VAL A 98 -9.25 13.20 -14.04
C VAL A 98 -8.49 14.26 -14.84
N ARG A 99 -8.74 14.32 -16.13
CA ARG A 99 -8.13 15.26 -17.06
C ARG A 99 -9.18 16.13 -17.73
N LYS A 100 -8.93 17.43 -17.85
CA LYS A 100 -9.77 18.34 -18.64
C LYS A 100 -9.61 18.00 -20.14
N SER A 101 -10.73 17.76 -20.81
CA SER A 101 -10.80 17.49 -22.26
C SER A 101 -11.88 18.37 -22.87
N ASN A 102 -11.46 19.49 -23.50
CA ASN A 102 -12.34 20.55 -23.99
C ASN A 102 -13.26 21.10 -22.85
N LYS A 103 -14.58 21.00 -23.04
CA LYS A 103 -15.59 21.42 -22.04
C LYS A 103 -15.97 20.32 -21.05
N LYS A 104 -15.32 19.14 -21.09
CA LYS A 104 -15.65 17.96 -20.28
C LYS A 104 -14.41 17.51 -19.47
N PHE A 105 -14.64 16.52 -18.60
CA PHE A 105 -13.63 15.93 -17.74
C PHE A 105 -13.57 14.43 -18.00
N GLU A 106 -12.41 13.95 -18.45
CA GLU A 106 -12.14 12.54 -18.67
C GLU A 106 -11.72 11.87 -17.37
N ALA A 107 -12.45 10.83 -16.94
CA ALA A 107 -12.02 9.95 -15.86
C ALA A 107 -11.14 8.82 -16.41
N ARG A 108 -10.00 8.57 -15.77
CA ARG A 108 -9.03 7.53 -16.16
C ARG A 108 -8.55 6.73 -14.95
N VAL A 109 -8.28 5.45 -15.16
CA VAL A 109 -7.64 4.56 -14.17
C VAL A 109 -6.45 3.85 -14.81
N SER A 110 -5.44 3.52 -14.00
CA SER A 110 -4.28 2.73 -14.41
C SER A 110 -4.24 1.47 -13.54
N LEU A 111 -4.82 0.38 -14.03
CA LEU A 111 -4.85 -0.93 -13.37
C LEU A 111 -3.87 -1.92 -14.02
N GLY A 112 -2.87 -1.41 -14.71
CA GLY A 112 -1.87 -2.15 -15.46
C GLY A 112 -0.93 -1.16 -16.13
N ASP A 113 -0.34 -1.57 -17.25
CA ASP A 113 0.66 -0.76 -17.96
C ASP A 113 0.05 0.44 -18.70
N LYS A 114 -1.22 0.35 -19.10
CA LYS A 114 -1.90 1.41 -19.84
C LYS A 114 -3.09 1.98 -19.07
N PRO A 115 -3.28 3.31 -19.07
CA PRO A 115 -4.45 3.92 -18.49
C PRO A 115 -5.70 3.64 -19.33
N ILE A 116 -6.80 3.31 -18.64
CA ILE A 116 -8.11 3.05 -19.22
C ILE A 116 -8.97 4.29 -19.04
N SER A 117 -9.66 4.76 -20.10
CA SER A 117 -10.65 5.84 -20.02
C SER A 117 -11.98 5.27 -19.55
N LEU A 118 -12.58 5.91 -18.54
CA LEU A 118 -13.90 5.57 -18.02
C LEU A 118 -15.02 6.44 -18.60
N GLY A 119 -14.65 7.38 -19.49
CA GLY A 119 -15.60 8.27 -20.14
C GLY A 119 -15.36 9.75 -19.89
N LEU A 120 -16.24 10.58 -20.48
CA LEU A 120 -16.24 12.04 -20.41
C LEU A 120 -17.47 12.53 -19.62
N PHE A 121 -17.21 13.34 -18.61
CA PHE A 121 -18.22 13.84 -17.65
C PHE A 121 -18.33 15.36 -17.73
N ALA A 122 -19.50 15.90 -17.38
CA ALA A 122 -19.74 17.33 -17.38
C ALA A 122 -18.98 18.06 -16.26
N THR A 123 -18.76 17.39 -15.14
CA THR A 123 -18.07 17.96 -13.96
C THR A 123 -16.91 17.08 -13.47
N VAL A 124 -15.95 17.70 -12.79
CA VAL A 124 -14.86 16.99 -12.11
C VAL A 124 -15.40 16.02 -11.06
N GLN A 125 -16.48 16.40 -10.35
CA GLN A 125 -17.09 15.57 -9.32
C GLN A 125 -17.66 14.27 -9.90
N GLN A 126 -18.36 14.35 -11.03
CA GLN A 126 -18.86 13.16 -11.73
C GLN A 126 -17.73 12.25 -12.19
N ALA A 127 -16.68 12.81 -12.78
CA ALA A 127 -15.49 12.06 -13.22
C ALA A 127 -14.79 11.37 -12.03
N LYS A 128 -14.65 12.06 -10.89
CA LYS A 128 -14.08 11.49 -9.65
C LYS A 128 -14.97 10.39 -9.07
N ALA A 129 -16.28 10.57 -9.07
CA ALA A 129 -17.23 9.57 -8.57
C ALA A 129 -17.17 8.28 -9.38
N GLU A 130 -17.16 8.37 -10.72
CA GLU A 130 -17.03 7.20 -11.57
C GLU A 130 -15.69 6.50 -11.39
N ARG A 131 -14.60 7.26 -11.31
CA ARG A 131 -13.28 6.71 -10.99
C ARG A 131 -13.27 5.97 -9.65
N LYS A 132 -13.86 6.57 -8.60
CA LYS A 132 -13.99 5.94 -7.28
C LYS A 132 -14.73 4.62 -7.37
N LYS A 133 -15.90 4.60 -8.00
CA LYS A 133 -16.73 3.41 -8.19
C LYS A 133 -15.94 2.27 -8.87
N HIS A 134 -15.24 2.59 -9.97
CA HIS A 134 -14.45 1.60 -10.72
C HIS A 134 -13.29 1.05 -9.90
N LEU A 135 -12.56 1.91 -9.18
CA LEU A 135 -11.46 1.48 -8.30
C LEU A 135 -11.95 0.64 -7.12
N SER A 136 -13.06 1.03 -6.49
CA SER A 136 -13.68 0.24 -5.40
C SER A 136 -14.02 -1.18 -5.87
N LYS A 137 -14.68 -1.29 -7.04
CA LYS A 137 -15.00 -2.59 -7.63
C LYS A 137 -13.75 -3.43 -7.85
N HIS A 138 -12.72 -2.84 -8.45
CA HIS A 138 -11.46 -3.55 -8.70
C HIS A 138 -10.75 -4.00 -7.42
N ILE A 139 -10.75 -3.18 -6.36
CA ILE A 139 -10.17 -3.58 -5.06
C ILE A 139 -10.91 -4.78 -4.47
N LEU A 140 -12.25 -4.79 -4.55
CA LEU A 140 -13.04 -5.91 -4.05
C LEU A 140 -12.79 -7.18 -4.85
N GLU A 141 -12.68 -7.08 -6.19
CA GLU A 141 -12.31 -8.21 -7.05
C GLU A 141 -10.92 -8.76 -6.68
N VAL A 142 -9.93 -7.88 -6.42
CA VAL A 142 -8.61 -8.28 -5.95
C VAL A 142 -8.71 -8.95 -4.57
N ALA A 143 -9.51 -8.41 -3.66
CA ALA A 143 -9.69 -8.98 -2.31
C ALA A 143 -10.29 -10.39 -2.35
N GLU A 144 -11.23 -10.65 -3.25
CA GLU A 144 -11.84 -11.97 -3.45
C GLU A 144 -10.84 -13.00 -3.98
N ASN A 145 -9.92 -12.58 -4.87
CA ASN A 145 -8.98 -13.46 -5.57
C ASN A 145 -7.57 -13.48 -4.96
N LEU A 146 -7.38 -12.97 -3.75
CA LEU A 146 -6.08 -12.98 -3.07
C LEU A 146 -5.56 -14.40 -2.81
N THR A 147 -4.27 -14.58 -3.04
CA THR A 147 -3.54 -15.82 -2.83
C THR A 147 -2.34 -15.62 -1.88
N GLU A 148 -1.70 -16.72 -1.47
CA GLU A 148 -0.47 -16.69 -0.68
C GLU A 148 0.71 -16.07 -1.46
N ASP A 149 0.65 -16.02 -2.79
CA ASP A 149 1.65 -15.33 -3.61
C ASP A 149 1.53 -13.82 -3.48
N ASP A 150 0.32 -13.30 -3.24
CA ASP A 150 0.07 -11.86 -3.11
C ASP A 150 0.43 -11.31 -1.73
N THR A 151 0.23 -12.12 -0.69
CA THR A 151 0.41 -11.64 0.69
C THR A 151 0.90 -12.73 1.63
N SER A 152 1.48 -12.33 2.76
CA SER A 152 1.84 -13.26 3.84
C SER A 152 0.65 -13.64 4.75
N ASP A 153 -0.48 -12.97 4.60
CA ASP A 153 -1.71 -13.22 5.37
C ASP A 153 -2.92 -12.82 4.52
N VAL A 154 -3.51 -13.81 3.87
CA VAL A 154 -4.61 -13.62 2.90
C VAL A 154 -5.84 -13.02 3.57
N GLU A 155 -6.25 -13.58 4.72
CA GLU A 155 -7.51 -13.15 5.36
C GLU A 155 -7.41 -11.73 5.94
N ARG A 156 -6.35 -11.43 6.67
CA ARG A 156 -6.15 -10.06 7.19
C ARG A 156 -6.01 -9.04 6.07
N THR A 157 -5.33 -9.39 4.98
CA THR A 157 -5.18 -8.52 3.81
C THR A 157 -6.52 -8.28 3.13
N ARG A 158 -7.35 -9.32 2.96
CA ARG A 158 -8.71 -9.22 2.40
C ARG A 158 -9.56 -8.26 3.22
N GLN A 159 -9.62 -8.44 4.52
CA GLN A 159 -10.36 -7.57 5.43
C GLN A 159 -9.85 -6.12 5.39
N GLY A 160 -8.54 -5.94 5.29
CA GLY A 160 -7.94 -4.62 5.11
C GLY A 160 -8.39 -3.93 3.83
N LEU A 161 -8.37 -4.63 2.69
CA LEU A 161 -8.82 -4.09 1.39
C LEU A 161 -10.30 -3.70 1.41
N ILE A 162 -11.16 -4.54 1.98
CA ILE A 162 -12.60 -4.26 2.14
C ILE A 162 -12.78 -2.98 2.96
N ARG A 163 -12.12 -2.87 4.11
CA ARG A 163 -12.15 -1.67 4.97
C ARG A 163 -11.72 -0.41 4.24
N HIS A 164 -10.67 -0.47 3.42
CA HIS A 164 -10.24 0.68 2.60
C HIS A 164 -11.34 1.18 1.67
N VAL A 165 -12.15 0.28 1.10
CA VAL A 165 -13.26 0.64 0.23
C VAL A 165 -14.41 1.23 1.03
N GLU A 166 -14.84 0.56 2.10
CA GLU A 166 -16.00 0.96 2.94
C GLU A 166 -15.78 2.31 3.60
N GLU A 167 -14.61 2.56 4.16
CA GLU A 167 -14.26 3.83 4.78
C GLU A 167 -13.90 4.94 3.77
N GLY A 168 -13.88 4.63 2.48
CA GLY A 168 -13.58 5.58 1.41
C GLY A 168 -12.18 6.16 1.45
N LEU A 169 -11.23 5.47 2.10
CA LEU A 169 -9.88 5.96 2.39
C LEU A 169 -8.94 5.88 1.20
N VAL A 170 -9.29 5.09 0.22
CA VAL A 170 -8.51 4.91 -1.03
C VAL A 170 -8.48 6.18 -1.88
N PHE A 171 -9.32 7.17 -1.57
CA PHE A 171 -9.62 8.31 -2.45
C PHE A 171 -9.36 9.67 -1.79
N LYS A 172 -8.65 9.69 -0.67
CA LYS A 172 -8.25 10.93 0.03
C LYS A 172 -6.96 11.52 -0.53
#